data_5c11389cf955aeb443dc770bfe6d17f0
#
_entry.id   5c11389cf955aeb443dc770bfe6d17f0
#
_cell.length_a   1.000
_cell.length_b   1.000
_cell.length_c   1.000
_cell.angle_alpha   90.00
_cell.angle_beta   90.00
_cell.angle_gamma   90.00
#
_symmetry.space_group_name_H-M   'P 1'
#
loop_
_entity.id
_entity.type
_entity.pdbx_description
1 polymer ?
#
loop_
_entity_poly.entity_id
_entity_poly.type
_entity_poly.pdbx_seq_one_letter_code
_entity_poly.pdbx_strand_id
1 'polypeptide(L)'
;HMNQVSDYVQDLRENWEYDSKLIYQYQDDIDELRNSLSYRVGNAIVTPIKQVGQIVKNPRNIRTVLSQMKRQCITIKRNIKSPKNYYYRVLRNSQRKQLQQMTGKKYLIYVIFEAEENLQSYKVLFLEKLAALVDETLIVVNGGLKQEDLSVLEQYGQVLVRDNTGYDAAAFREGILTIGKEKLQTSSQLLLVNDTNIGPMRDLNEVFQTMAERNLDFWGISFGEVQEDATNFNQYGYIPEHLQSYFLVIEPLLLRSEEFFDYWNDLTDTDSRDKAIGKYETTFTKYFSDLGYRYDALVSENKDSAMYIHPLRMLRAGSPLVKYTSLQNYNAQQFRWQGLERRTEIPDLLNYVQMETDYPVEILENIVQKFKSISREQYILIIDGVENIIPQCTRYRVLNKAEQLRKNGFTVKVVNVSEFEISQAR
;
A
#
# COMPACT_ATOMS: atom_id res chain seq x y z
N HIS A 1 20.53 3.09 46.21
CA HIS A 1 20.31 1.95 45.29
C HIS A 1 19.21 2.20 44.28
N MET A 2 18.03 2.73 44.66
CA MET A 2 16.94 3.02 43.69
C MET A 2 17.31 4.12 42.68
N ASN A 3 17.97 5.19 43.11
CA ASN A 3 18.41 6.25 42.18
C ASN A 3 19.48 5.76 41.21
N GLN A 4 20.41 4.90 41.63
CA GLN A 4 21.44 4.33 40.74
C GLN A 4 20.86 3.39 39.70
N VAL A 5 19.78 2.68 40.02
CA VAL A 5 19.06 1.84 39.05
C VAL A 5 18.27 2.70 38.05
N SER A 6 17.68 3.80 38.53
CA SER A 6 16.98 4.76 37.66
C SER A 6 17.95 5.43 36.68
N ASP A 7 19.11 5.90 37.17
CA ASP A 7 20.12 6.51 36.30
C ASP A 7 20.69 5.54 35.28
N TYR A 8 20.91 4.27 35.66
CA TYR A 8 21.35 3.21 34.74
C TYR A 8 20.30 2.87 33.67
N VAL A 9 19.02 2.81 34.06
CA VAL A 9 17.92 2.59 33.13
C VAL A 9 17.78 3.76 32.15
N GLN A 10 17.98 4.99 32.62
CA GLN A 10 17.94 6.18 31.78
C GLN A 10 19.11 6.20 30.79
N ASP A 11 20.30 5.87 31.22
CA ASP A 11 21.51 5.78 30.41
C ASP A 11 21.37 4.67 29.31
N LEU A 12 20.80 3.52 29.68
CA LEU A 12 20.46 2.47 28.73
C LEU A 12 19.41 2.92 27.70
N ARG A 13 18.46 3.75 28.12
CA ARG A 13 17.41 4.28 27.24
C ARG A 13 17.96 5.28 26.24
N GLU A 14 18.83 6.18 26.69
CA GLU A 14 19.48 7.18 25.83
C GLU A 14 20.45 6.52 24.83
N ASN A 15 21.27 5.57 25.29
CA ASN A 15 22.14 4.78 24.40
C ASN A 15 21.33 4.00 23.38
N TRP A 16 20.21 3.42 23.79
CA TRP A 16 19.34 2.67 22.92
C TRP A 16 18.62 3.56 21.88
N GLU A 17 18.19 4.78 22.24
CA GLU A 17 17.63 5.75 21.30
C GLU A 17 18.69 6.22 20.29
N TYR A 18 19.94 6.40 20.75
CA TYR A 18 21.06 6.75 19.89
C TYR A 18 21.39 5.63 18.88
N ASP A 19 21.52 4.40 19.36
CA ASP A 19 21.79 3.23 18.50
C ASP A 19 20.64 2.99 17.51
N SER A 20 19.40 3.18 17.94
CA SER A 20 18.24 3.08 17.05
C SER A 20 18.28 4.14 15.94
N LYS A 21 18.57 5.40 16.25
CA LYS A 21 18.74 6.48 15.26
C LYS A 21 19.88 6.16 14.29
N LEU A 22 20.98 5.63 14.78
CA LEU A 22 22.14 5.28 13.97
C LEU A 22 21.83 4.11 13.02
N ILE A 23 21.12 3.09 13.50
CA ILE A 23 20.65 1.97 12.67
C ILE A 23 19.70 2.45 11.57
N TYR A 24 18.76 3.34 11.88
CA TYR A 24 17.88 3.92 10.88
C TYR A 24 18.66 4.75 9.86
N GLN A 25 19.63 5.54 10.32
CA GLN A 25 20.47 6.33 9.42
C GLN A 25 21.31 5.45 8.48
N TYR A 26 21.91 4.37 8.98
CA TYR A 26 22.64 3.42 8.13
C TYR A 26 21.73 2.66 7.16
N GLN A 27 20.50 2.36 7.55
CA GLN A 27 19.53 1.76 6.63
C GLN A 27 19.15 2.72 5.51
N ASP A 28 18.93 4.00 5.84
CA ASP A 28 18.66 5.04 4.85
C ASP A 28 19.85 5.23 3.91
N ASP A 29 21.09 5.27 4.42
CA ASP A 29 22.31 5.40 3.62
C ASP A 29 22.51 4.20 2.68
N ILE A 30 22.21 2.98 3.15
CA ILE A 30 22.25 1.76 2.31
C ILE A 30 21.18 1.82 1.22
N ASP A 31 19.99 2.27 1.53
CA ASP A 31 18.89 2.39 0.58
C ASP A 31 19.16 3.54 -0.42
N GLU A 32 19.75 4.64 0.03
CA GLU A 32 20.19 5.74 -0.84
C GLU A 32 21.31 5.29 -1.80
N LEU A 33 22.27 4.51 -1.31
CA LEU A 33 23.31 3.88 -2.13
C LEU A 33 22.71 2.92 -3.17
N ARG A 34 21.78 2.05 -2.76
CA ARG A 34 21.09 1.11 -3.66
C ARG A 34 20.26 1.81 -4.72
N ASN A 35 19.67 2.95 -4.39
CA ASN A 35 18.86 3.75 -5.30
C ASN A 35 19.69 4.76 -6.10
N SER A 36 20.96 4.94 -5.79
CA SER A 36 21.84 5.83 -6.54
C SER A 36 21.90 5.42 -8.03
N LEU A 37 21.95 6.43 -8.90
CA LEU A 37 22.06 6.20 -10.34
C LEU A 37 23.27 5.32 -10.67
N SER A 38 24.40 5.54 -9.98
CA SER A 38 25.64 4.79 -10.15
C SER A 38 25.49 3.31 -9.78
N TYR A 39 24.83 2.99 -8.66
CA TYR A 39 24.57 1.61 -8.26
C TYR A 39 23.59 0.91 -9.23
N ARG A 40 22.54 1.62 -9.65
CA ARG A 40 21.53 1.11 -10.60
C ARG A 40 22.13 0.85 -11.97
N VAL A 41 22.96 1.76 -12.49
CA VAL A 41 23.70 1.59 -13.74
C VAL A 41 24.74 0.48 -13.60
N GLY A 42 25.49 0.47 -12.51
CA GLY A 42 26.46 -0.59 -12.22
C GLY A 42 25.82 -1.98 -12.15
N ASN A 43 24.70 -2.10 -11.46
CA ASN A 43 23.94 -3.36 -11.39
C ASN A 43 23.33 -3.75 -12.73
N ALA A 44 22.86 -2.79 -13.52
CA ALA A 44 22.33 -3.04 -14.85
C ALA A 44 23.39 -3.57 -15.84
N ILE A 45 24.68 -3.25 -15.61
CA ILE A 45 25.81 -3.74 -16.42
C ILE A 45 26.36 -5.05 -15.87
N VAL A 46 26.58 -5.12 -14.56
CA VAL A 46 27.23 -6.28 -13.89
C VAL A 46 26.33 -7.49 -13.82
N THR A 47 25.02 -7.31 -13.63
CA THR A 47 24.08 -8.44 -13.48
C THR A 47 23.93 -9.26 -14.76
N PRO A 48 23.81 -8.68 -15.97
CA PRO A 48 23.84 -9.44 -17.22
C PRO A 48 25.13 -10.26 -17.40
N ILE A 49 26.29 -9.69 -17.03
CA ILE A 49 27.58 -10.40 -17.14
C ILE A 49 27.60 -11.61 -16.19
N LYS A 50 27.14 -11.45 -14.96
CA LYS A 50 27.01 -12.56 -14.00
C LYS A 50 26.02 -13.63 -14.48
N GLN A 51 24.94 -13.22 -15.12
CA GLN A 51 23.90 -14.12 -15.65
C GLN A 51 24.41 -14.93 -16.84
N VAL A 52 25.18 -14.32 -17.74
CA VAL A 52 25.88 -15.06 -18.82
C VAL A 52 26.81 -16.10 -18.24
N GLY A 53 27.55 -15.78 -17.18
CA GLY A 53 28.39 -16.74 -16.45
C GLY A 53 27.59 -17.91 -15.85
N GLN A 54 26.36 -17.68 -15.41
CA GLN A 54 25.46 -18.75 -14.92
C GLN A 54 24.92 -19.64 -16.03
N ILE A 55 24.64 -19.09 -17.23
CA ILE A 55 24.26 -19.88 -18.40
C ILE A 55 25.37 -20.84 -18.81
N VAL A 56 26.61 -20.37 -18.81
CA VAL A 56 27.79 -21.20 -19.13
C VAL A 56 27.95 -22.35 -18.12
N LYS A 57 27.62 -22.09 -16.85
CA LYS A 57 27.72 -23.11 -15.78
C LYS A 57 26.54 -24.08 -15.75
N ASN A 58 25.35 -23.64 -16.18
CA ASN A 58 24.15 -24.49 -16.18
C ASN A 58 23.18 -24.12 -17.33
N PRO A 59 23.32 -24.76 -18.51
CA PRO A 59 22.54 -24.45 -19.71
C PRO A 59 21.03 -24.68 -19.56
N ARG A 60 20.57 -25.47 -18.59
CA ARG A 60 19.14 -25.74 -18.37
C ARG A 60 18.34 -24.51 -17.91
N ASN A 61 19.04 -23.50 -17.40
CA ASN A 61 18.42 -22.27 -16.88
C ASN A 61 18.32 -21.13 -17.92
N ILE A 62 18.59 -21.41 -19.18
CA ILE A 62 18.60 -20.41 -20.26
C ILE A 62 17.31 -19.57 -20.33
N ARG A 63 16.13 -20.20 -20.22
CA ARG A 63 14.85 -19.49 -20.30
C ARG A 63 14.66 -18.49 -19.16
N THR A 64 15.00 -18.87 -17.94
CA THR A 64 14.90 -18.01 -16.75
C THR A 64 15.86 -16.82 -16.85
N VAL A 65 17.10 -17.08 -17.26
CA VAL A 65 18.10 -16.02 -17.43
C VAL A 65 17.73 -15.07 -18.57
N LEU A 66 17.25 -15.56 -19.69
CA LEU A 66 16.78 -14.72 -20.81
C LEU A 66 15.58 -13.87 -20.41
N SER A 67 14.65 -14.40 -19.60
CA SER A 67 13.52 -13.62 -19.08
C SER A 67 13.99 -12.49 -18.13
N GLN A 68 14.95 -12.76 -17.28
CA GLN A 68 15.57 -11.76 -16.39
C GLN A 68 16.33 -10.68 -17.20
N MET A 69 17.12 -11.09 -18.20
CA MET A 69 17.80 -10.14 -19.09
C MET A 69 16.81 -9.27 -19.86
N LYS A 70 15.70 -9.83 -20.36
CA LYS A 70 14.63 -9.08 -21.03
C LYS A 70 14.01 -8.04 -20.09
N ARG A 71 13.73 -8.40 -18.83
CA ARG A 71 13.23 -7.48 -17.80
C ARG A 71 14.20 -6.32 -17.53
N GLN A 72 15.50 -6.62 -17.44
CA GLN A 72 16.55 -5.60 -17.24
C GLN A 72 16.71 -4.66 -18.44
N CYS A 73 16.63 -5.17 -19.67
CA CYS A 73 16.63 -4.33 -20.87
C CYS A 73 15.42 -3.37 -20.90
N ILE A 74 14.25 -3.81 -20.42
CA ILE A 74 13.06 -2.97 -20.26
C ILE A 74 13.35 -1.85 -19.24
N THR A 75 14.01 -2.16 -18.11
CA THR A 75 14.40 -1.19 -17.10
C THR A 75 15.39 -0.13 -17.63
N ILE A 76 16.35 -0.53 -18.44
CA ILE A 76 17.32 0.39 -19.07
C ILE A 76 16.62 1.31 -20.09
N LYS A 77 15.78 0.76 -20.97
CA LYS A 77 14.99 1.56 -21.94
C LYS A 77 14.11 2.61 -21.26
N ARG A 78 13.59 2.30 -20.09
CA ARG A 78 12.73 3.17 -19.30
C ARG A 78 13.42 4.44 -18.79
N ASN A 79 14.70 4.35 -18.43
CA ASN A 79 15.48 5.48 -17.93
C ASN A 79 15.94 6.46 -19.04
N ILE A 80 15.70 6.12 -20.30
CA ILE A 80 15.94 7.02 -21.45
C ILE A 80 14.70 7.90 -21.58
N LYS A 81 14.81 9.20 -21.28
CA LYS A 81 13.72 10.18 -21.43
C LYS A 81 13.25 10.20 -22.89
N SER A 82 12.03 9.76 -23.13
CA SER A 82 11.43 9.77 -24.48
C SER A 82 11.17 11.21 -24.95
N PRO A 83 11.44 11.54 -26.22
CA PRO A 83 11.05 12.82 -26.81
C PRO A 83 9.54 13.10 -26.72
N LYS A 84 8.72 12.04 -26.75
CA LYS A 84 7.27 12.10 -26.60
C LYS A 84 6.87 12.67 -25.24
N ASN A 85 7.55 12.30 -24.16
CA ASN A 85 7.28 12.81 -22.82
C ASN A 85 7.62 14.29 -22.67
N TYR A 86 8.61 14.79 -23.43
CA TYR A 86 8.94 16.22 -23.45
C TYR A 86 7.81 17.05 -24.07
N TYR A 87 7.25 16.60 -25.20
CA TYR A 87 6.12 17.26 -25.84
C TYR A 87 4.91 17.38 -24.90
N TYR A 88 4.53 16.29 -24.27
CA TYR A 88 3.41 16.31 -23.32
C TYR A 88 3.64 17.24 -22.12
N ARG A 89 4.86 17.29 -21.58
CA ARG A 89 5.20 18.22 -20.49
C ARG A 89 5.04 19.69 -20.90
N VAL A 90 5.46 20.05 -22.10
CA VAL A 90 5.32 21.42 -22.63
C VAL A 90 3.83 21.75 -22.79
N LEU A 91 3.06 20.83 -23.36
CA LEU A 91 1.61 20.99 -23.56
C LEU A 91 0.90 21.21 -22.21
N ARG A 92 1.12 20.32 -21.23
CA ARG A 92 0.48 20.43 -19.91
C ARG A 92 0.89 21.69 -19.15
N ASN A 93 2.14 22.12 -19.27
CA ASN A 93 2.59 23.39 -18.70
C ASN A 93 1.83 24.60 -19.26
N SER A 94 1.54 24.60 -20.55
CA SER A 94 0.72 25.67 -21.17
C SER A 94 -0.72 25.64 -20.68
N GLN A 95 -1.34 24.46 -20.65
CA GLN A 95 -2.71 24.27 -20.18
C GLN A 95 -2.87 24.67 -18.70
N ARG A 96 -1.91 24.29 -17.84
CA ARG A 96 -1.92 24.60 -16.41
C ARG A 96 -1.95 26.10 -16.12
N LYS A 97 -1.22 26.89 -16.91
CA LYS A 97 -1.23 28.35 -16.78
C LYS A 97 -2.61 28.98 -17.08
N GLN A 98 -3.42 28.32 -17.90
CA GLN A 98 -4.76 28.80 -18.27
C GLN A 98 -5.81 28.45 -17.22
N LEU A 99 -5.56 27.45 -16.35
CA LEU A 99 -6.51 26.93 -15.38
C LEU A 99 -6.44 27.58 -13.98
N GLN A 100 -5.50 28.47 -13.73
CA GLN A 100 -5.20 29.02 -12.39
C GLN A 100 -6.33 29.82 -11.69
N GLN A 101 -7.52 29.95 -12.27
CA GLN A 101 -8.60 30.78 -11.72
C GLN A 101 -9.97 30.09 -11.61
N MET A 102 -10.04 28.76 -11.54
CA MET A 102 -11.35 28.09 -11.57
C MET A 102 -11.86 27.69 -10.19
N THR A 103 -13.04 28.21 -9.92
CA THR A 103 -13.90 27.81 -8.79
C THR A 103 -14.86 26.73 -9.27
N GLY A 104 -14.84 25.55 -8.67
CA GLY A 104 -15.74 24.43 -8.91
C GLY A 104 -15.98 23.65 -7.63
N LYS A 105 -16.95 22.76 -7.63
CA LYS A 105 -17.20 21.88 -6.48
C LYS A 105 -16.05 20.91 -6.28
N LYS A 106 -15.84 20.52 -5.03
CA LYS A 106 -14.97 19.42 -4.63
C LYS A 106 -15.82 18.18 -4.40
N TYR A 107 -15.36 17.05 -4.89
CA TYR A 107 -16.01 15.75 -4.75
C TYR A 107 -15.15 14.78 -3.97
N LEU A 108 -15.79 13.92 -3.18
CA LEU A 108 -15.19 12.78 -2.52
C LEU A 108 -15.86 11.50 -3.01
N ILE A 109 -15.06 10.51 -3.40
CA ILE A 109 -15.47 9.11 -3.51
C ILE A 109 -14.76 8.36 -2.39
N TYR A 110 -15.55 7.90 -1.40
CA TYR A 110 -15.04 7.14 -0.28
C TYR A 110 -15.46 5.67 -0.38
N VAL A 111 -14.51 4.78 -0.55
CA VAL A 111 -14.75 3.34 -0.73
C VAL A 111 -14.61 2.64 0.62
N ILE A 112 -15.63 1.86 0.99
CA ILE A 112 -15.70 1.08 2.23
C ILE A 112 -15.89 -0.39 1.87
N PHE A 113 -15.17 -1.27 2.58
CA PHE A 113 -15.38 -2.70 2.58
C PHE A 113 -15.42 -3.25 4.00
N GLU A 114 -16.48 -4.02 4.33
CA GLU A 114 -16.61 -4.73 5.61
C GLU A 114 -16.90 -6.20 5.37
N ALA A 115 -15.98 -7.04 5.80
CA ALA A 115 -16.13 -8.50 5.66
C ALA A 115 -17.22 -9.09 6.59
N GLU A 116 -17.49 -8.42 7.71
CA GLU A 116 -18.45 -8.85 8.75
C GLU A 116 -19.75 -8.04 8.73
N GLU A 117 -19.97 -7.24 7.69
CA GLU A 117 -21.14 -6.37 7.53
C GLU A 117 -21.40 -5.41 8.73
N ASN A 118 -20.38 -5.09 9.51
CA ASN A 118 -20.43 -4.15 10.62
C ASN A 118 -19.47 -3.00 10.40
N LEU A 119 -20.01 -1.79 10.34
CA LEU A 119 -19.24 -0.58 10.10
C LEU A 119 -18.32 -0.25 11.28
N GLN A 120 -17.02 -0.17 11.03
CA GLN A 120 -16.04 0.17 12.05
C GLN A 120 -15.96 1.68 12.28
N SER A 121 -15.91 2.10 13.54
CA SER A 121 -15.97 3.51 13.95
C SER A 121 -14.87 4.40 13.34
N TYR A 122 -13.66 3.89 13.14
CA TYR A 122 -12.56 4.65 12.55
C TYR A 122 -12.86 5.09 11.11
N LYS A 123 -13.64 4.30 10.35
CA LYS A 123 -14.04 4.61 8.98
C LYS A 123 -15.03 5.77 8.95
N VAL A 124 -15.97 5.79 9.90
CA VAL A 124 -16.95 6.88 10.06
C VAL A 124 -16.24 8.16 10.48
N LEU A 125 -15.34 8.08 11.47
CA LEU A 125 -14.58 9.24 11.92
C LEU A 125 -13.73 9.84 10.77
N PHE A 126 -13.11 9.00 9.97
CA PHE A 126 -12.34 9.47 8.82
C PHE A 126 -13.24 10.07 7.74
N LEU A 127 -14.36 9.43 7.44
CA LEU A 127 -15.37 9.96 6.51
C LEU A 127 -15.87 11.33 6.94
N GLU A 128 -16.20 11.53 8.23
CA GLU A 128 -16.63 12.83 8.78
C GLU A 128 -15.62 13.93 8.45
N LYS A 129 -14.33 13.67 8.71
CA LYS A 129 -13.27 14.65 8.46
C LYS A 129 -13.03 14.91 6.98
N LEU A 130 -13.18 13.89 6.13
CA LEU A 130 -13.06 14.05 4.68
C LEU A 130 -14.26 14.80 4.09
N ALA A 131 -15.48 14.47 4.51
CA ALA A 131 -16.71 15.11 4.03
C ALA A 131 -16.72 16.63 4.34
N ALA A 132 -16.11 17.04 5.45
CA ALA A 132 -15.97 18.46 5.80
C ALA A 132 -15.04 19.27 4.84
N LEU A 133 -14.25 18.59 4.00
CA LEU A 133 -13.34 19.24 3.04
C LEU A 133 -13.93 19.42 1.65
N VAL A 134 -15.09 18.83 1.37
CA VAL A 134 -15.67 18.73 0.03
C VAL A 134 -17.11 19.22 0.01
N ASP A 135 -17.63 19.49 -1.18
CA ASP A 135 -19.02 19.95 -1.38
C ASP A 135 -20.00 18.79 -1.56
N GLU A 136 -19.54 17.69 -2.16
CA GLU A 136 -20.36 16.50 -2.39
C GLU A 136 -19.56 15.22 -2.10
N THR A 137 -20.21 14.28 -1.42
CA THR A 137 -19.62 12.98 -1.06
C THR A 137 -20.45 11.84 -1.66
N LEU A 138 -19.77 10.91 -2.32
CA LEU A 138 -20.29 9.62 -2.75
C LEU A 138 -19.56 8.51 -1.99
N ILE A 139 -20.29 7.73 -1.22
CA ILE A 139 -19.76 6.61 -0.46
C ILE A 139 -20.07 5.33 -1.24
N VAL A 140 -19.04 4.58 -1.63
CA VAL A 140 -19.20 3.32 -2.35
C VAL A 140 -18.92 2.18 -1.38
N VAL A 141 -19.94 1.39 -1.09
CA VAL A 141 -19.86 0.23 -0.21
C VAL A 141 -19.66 -1.02 -1.06
N ASN A 142 -18.47 -1.61 -0.96
CA ASN A 142 -18.15 -2.90 -1.56
C ASN A 142 -18.67 -4.03 -0.65
N GLY A 143 -19.61 -4.82 -1.13
CA GLY A 143 -20.26 -5.87 -0.35
C GLY A 143 -21.51 -5.38 0.37
N GLY A 144 -21.81 -5.95 1.55
CA GLY A 144 -23.00 -5.63 2.32
C GLY A 144 -22.69 -4.87 3.61
N LEU A 145 -23.64 -4.04 4.03
CA LEU A 145 -23.71 -3.48 5.37
C LEU A 145 -25.14 -3.60 5.89
N LYS A 146 -25.31 -3.60 7.20
CA LYS A 146 -26.63 -3.53 7.83
C LYS A 146 -27.29 -2.19 7.51
N GLN A 147 -28.64 -2.19 7.46
CA GLN A 147 -29.40 -0.97 7.16
C GLN A 147 -29.11 0.17 8.15
N GLU A 148 -28.86 -0.16 9.41
CA GLU A 148 -28.48 0.82 10.43
C GLU A 148 -27.17 1.53 10.10
N ASP A 149 -26.18 0.78 9.65
CA ASP A 149 -24.85 1.28 9.25
C ASP A 149 -24.94 2.11 7.96
N LEU A 150 -25.77 1.69 6.99
CA LEU A 150 -26.04 2.47 5.79
C LEU A 150 -26.64 3.84 6.14
N SER A 151 -27.60 3.86 7.07
CA SER A 151 -28.23 5.11 7.53
C SER A 151 -27.24 6.06 8.24
N VAL A 152 -26.18 5.53 8.86
CA VAL A 152 -25.09 6.37 9.38
C VAL A 152 -24.30 7.00 8.25
N LEU A 153 -23.97 6.24 7.20
CA LEU A 153 -23.24 6.75 6.04
C LEU A 153 -24.03 7.78 5.23
N GLU A 154 -25.35 7.60 5.09
CA GLU A 154 -26.24 8.52 4.37
C GLU A 154 -26.25 9.94 4.97
N GLN A 155 -25.83 10.11 6.22
CA GLN A 155 -25.69 11.44 6.84
C GLN A 155 -24.55 12.27 6.23
N TYR A 156 -23.57 11.60 5.60
CA TYR A 156 -22.40 12.25 5.03
C TYR A 156 -22.46 12.42 3.52
N GLY A 157 -23.35 11.72 2.83
CA GLY A 157 -23.49 11.82 1.39
C GLY A 157 -24.33 10.73 0.76
N GLN A 158 -24.29 10.64 -0.56
CA GLN A 158 -24.95 9.59 -1.30
C GLN A 158 -24.24 8.26 -1.07
N VAL A 159 -25.00 7.19 -0.81
CA VAL A 159 -24.46 5.82 -0.65
C VAL A 159 -24.80 4.98 -1.87
N LEU A 160 -23.78 4.29 -2.40
CA LEU A 160 -23.90 3.35 -3.49
C LEU A 160 -23.39 1.98 -3.01
N VAL A 161 -24.26 0.99 -2.96
CA VAL A 161 -23.89 -0.39 -2.57
C VAL A 161 -23.66 -1.21 -3.84
N ARG A 162 -22.55 -1.95 -3.86
CA ARG A 162 -22.17 -2.81 -4.98
C ARG A 162 -21.46 -4.10 -4.51
N ASP A 163 -21.41 -5.10 -5.38
CA ASP A 163 -20.59 -6.28 -5.14
C ASP A 163 -19.09 -5.91 -5.13
N ASN A 164 -18.28 -6.63 -4.36
CA ASN A 164 -16.84 -6.37 -4.25
C ASN A 164 -16.02 -6.88 -5.46
N THR A 165 -16.65 -7.07 -6.62
CA THR A 165 -15.98 -7.47 -7.88
C THR A 165 -15.10 -6.33 -8.38
N GLY A 166 -13.82 -6.61 -8.68
CA GLY A 166 -12.85 -5.61 -9.15
C GLY A 166 -12.28 -4.70 -8.06
N TYR A 167 -12.64 -4.94 -6.80
CA TYR A 167 -12.08 -4.28 -5.61
C TYR A 167 -12.21 -2.74 -5.65
N ASP A 168 -11.27 -2.03 -5.04
CA ASP A 168 -11.29 -0.57 -4.93
C ASP A 168 -11.19 0.13 -6.29
N ALA A 169 -10.45 -0.44 -7.25
CA ALA A 169 -10.33 0.14 -8.58
C ALA A 169 -11.69 0.21 -9.30
N ALA A 170 -12.48 -0.86 -9.24
CA ALA A 170 -13.82 -0.87 -9.82
C ALA A 170 -14.79 0.03 -9.03
N ALA A 171 -14.64 0.11 -7.70
CA ALA A 171 -15.44 1.00 -6.88
C ALA A 171 -15.18 2.49 -7.21
N PHE A 172 -13.92 2.89 -7.41
CA PHE A 172 -13.58 4.24 -7.86
C PHE A 172 -14.14 4.52 -9.26
N ARG A 173 -14.01 3.56 -10.20
CA ARG A 173 -14.61 3.67 -11.53
C ARG A 173 -16.11 3.93 -11.44
N GLU A 174 -16.82 3.11 -10.69
CA GLU A 174 -18.27 3.22 -10.57
C GLU A 174 -18.69 4.54 -9.92
N GLY A 175 -17.94 5.00 -8.91
CA GLY A 175 -18.13 6.30 -8.31
C GLY A 175 -17.93 7.45 -9.31
N ILE A 176 -16.86 7.40 -10.11
CA ILE A 176 -16.57 8.40 -11.15
C ILE A 176 -17.70 8.44 -12.21
N LEU A 177 -18.17 7.26 -12.65
CA LEU A 177 -19.26 7.17 -13.61
C LEU A 177 -20.59 7.64 -13.02
N THR A 178 -20.85 7.38 -11.74
CA THR A 178 -22.08 7.83 -11.04
C THR A 178 -22.11 9.35 -10.88
N ILE A 179 -21.01 10.00 -10.51
CA ILE A 179 -20.92 11.47 -10.47
C ILE A 179 -21.09 12.04 -11.86
N GLY A 180 -20.48 11.43 -12.85
CA GLY A 180 -20.56 11.75 -14.26
C GLY A 180 -19.50 12.75 -14.73
N LYS A 181 -19.08 12.54 -15.98
CA LYS A 181 -18.00 13.31 -16.64
C LYS A 181 -18.24 14.81 -16.61
N GLU A 182 -19.45 15.28 -16.96
CA GLU A 182 -19.77 16.70 -17.06
C GLU A 182 -19.58 17.44 -15.73
N LYS A 183 -19.99 16.84 -14.62
CA LYS A 183 -19.80 17.41 -13.28
C LYS A 183 -18.31 17.44 -12.90
N LEU A 184 -17.61 16.33 -13.13
CA LEU A 184 -16.19 16.23 -12.79
C LEU A 184 -15.31 17.15 -13.62
N GLN A 185 -15.60 17.34 -14.90
CA GLN A 185 -14.87 18.29 -15.76
C GLN A 185 -15.01 19.76 -15.33
N THR A 186 -16.08 20.10 -14.61
CA THR A 186 -16.29 21.43 -14.07
C THR A 186 -15.88 21.57 -12.60
N SER A 187 -15.45 20.50 -11.97
CA SER A 187 -15.03 20.46 -10.57
C SER A 187 -13.65 21.06 -10.34
N SER A 188 -13.41 21.50 -9.10
CA SER A 188 -12.09 21.99 -8.67
C SER A 188 -11.20 20.89 -8.11
N GLN A 189 -11.77 19.77 -7.65
CA GLN A 189 -11.00 18.67 -7.06
C GLN A 189 -11.85 17.40 -6.94
N LEU A 190 -11.22 16.23 -7.09
CA LEU A 190 -11.79 14.93 -6.79
C LEU A 190 -10.87 14.16 -5.85
N LEU A 191 -11.41 13.73 -4.71
CA LEU A 191 -10.73 12.85 -3.76
C LEU A 191 -11.18 11.42 -3.99
N LEU A 192 -10.23 10.51 -4.18
CA LEU A 192 -10.43 9.06 -4.22
C LEU A 192 -9.77 8.46 -2.99
N VAL A 193 -10.56 7.98 -2.05
CA VAL A 193 -10.06 7.49 -0.75
C VAL A 193 -10.72 6.17 -0.41
N ASN A 194 -9.95 5.21 0.15
CA ASN A 194 -10.49 3.98 0.69
C ASN A 194 -10.27 3.86 2.20
N ASP A 195 -10.90 2.89 2.81
CA ASP A 195 -10.97 2.66 4.24
C ASP A 195 -9.79 1.89 4.85
N THR A 196 -8.74 1.66 4.07
CA THR A 196 -7.59 0.84 4.51
C THR A 196 -6.62 1.57 5.45
N ASN A 197 -6.89 2.84 5.74
CA ASN A 197 -6.11 3.67 6.65
C ASN A 197 -6.97 4.28 7.76
N ILE A 198 -6.34 4.55 8.87
CA ILE A 198 -6.91 5.14 10.08
C ILE A 198 -6.42 6.58 10.19
N GLY A 199 -7.30 7.50 10.51
CA GLY A 199 -6.95 8.92 10.70
C GLY A 199 -8.18 9.84 10.69
N PRO A 200 -7.95 11.15 10.56
CA PRO A 200 -6.63 11.79 10.42
C PRO A 200 -5.95 12.04 11.77
N MET A 201 -4.64 11.85 11.83
CA MET A 201 -3.81 12.12 13.00
C MET A 201 -3.31 13.59 13.07
N ARG A 202 -3.68 14.39 12.08
CA ARG A 202 -3.42 15.84 11.98
C ARG A 202 -4.45 16.52 11.11
N ASP A 203 -4.51 17.86 11.16
CA ASP A 203 -5.46 18.63 10.36
C ASP A 203 -5.24 18.41 8.85
N LEU A 204 -6.28 17.93 8.18
CA LEU A 204 -6.25 17.73 6.74
C LEU A 204 -6.22 19.06 5.96
N ASN A 205 -6.74 20.17 6.52
CA ASN A 205 -6.65 21.47 5.86
C ASN A 205 -5.18 21.89 5.66
N GLU A 206 -4.31 21.66 6.65
CA GLU A 206 -2.88 21.93 6.51
C GLU A 206 -2.24 21.05 5.44
N VAL A 207 -2.65 19.78 5.34
CA VAL A 207 -2.19 18.85 4.30
C VAL A 207 -2.57 19.37 2.91
N PHE A 208 -3.82 19.75 2.72
CA PHE A 208 -4.31 20.28 1.44
C PHE A 208 -3.64 21.60 1.08
N GLN A 209 -3.43 22.49 2.05
CA GLN A 209 -2.70 23.75 1.83
C GLN A 209 -1.26 23.49 1.39
N THR A 210 -0.54 22.59 2.06
CA THR A 210 0.83 22.21 1.72
C THR A 210 0.92 21.64 0.30
N MET A 211 -0.03 20.83 -0.11
CA MET A 211 -0.03 20.23 -1.44
C MET A 211 -0.44 21.21 -2.54
N ALA A 212 -1.34 22.16 -2.24
CA ALA A 212 -1.73 23.21 -3.18
C ALA A 212 -0.55 24.09 -3.63
N GLU A 213 0.43 24.32 -2.75
CA GLU A 213 1.63 25.11 -3.08
C GLU A 213 2.54 24.41 -4.10
N ARG A 214 2.45 23.08 -4.24
CA ARG A 214 3.33 22.29 -5.15
C ARG A 214 2.91 22.32 -6.61
N ASN A 215 1.73 22.87 -6.93
CA ASN A 215 1.21 23.01 -8.30
C ASN A 215 1.22 21.68 -9.07
N LEU A 216 0.53 20.70 -8.55
CA LEU A 216 0.41 19.34 -9.06
C LEU A 216 -0.88 19.16 -9.87
N ASP A 217 -0.96 18.08 -10.63
CA ASP A 217 -2.16 17.68 -11.36
C ASP A 217 -2.87 16.49 -10.67
N PHE A 218 -2.13 15.75 -9.84
CA PHE A 218 -2.64 14.75 -8.90
C PHE A 218 -1.59 14.46 -7.83
N TRP A 219 -2.06 14.02 -6.66
CA TRP A 219 -1.17 13.72 -5.55
C TRP A 219 -1.76 12.70 -4.60
N GLY A 220 -0.93 12.16 -3.71
CA GLY A 220 -1.32 11.21 -2.68
C GLY A 220 -0.52 11.39 -1.39
N ILE A 221 -0.68 10.46 -0.44
CA ILE A 221 0.02 10.55 0.84
C ILE A 221 1.44 9.98 0.75
N SER A 222 1.62 8.85 0.07
CA SER A 222 2.92 8.18 -0.01
C SER A 222 3.11 7.47 -1.34
N PHE A 223 4.38 7.14 -1.63
CA PHE A 223 4.74 6.34 -2.79
C PHE A 223 4.78 4.84 -2.48
N GLY A 224 4.49 4.03 -3.48
CA GLY A 224 4.93 2.65 -3.59
C GLY A 224 6.20 2.59 -4.43
N GLU A 225 7.14 1.73 -4.03
CA GLU A 225 8.45 1.62 -4.68
C GLU A 225 8.40 0.87 -6.00
N VAL A 226 9.46 1.11 -6.78
CA VAL A 226 9.74 0.31 -7.96
C VAL A 226 10.16 -1.08 -7.55
N GLN A 227 9.44 -2.11 -8.00
CA GLN A 227 9.75 -3.49 -7.68
C GLN A 227 9.45 -4.43 -8.85
N GLU A 228 9.87 -5.69 -8.73
CA GLU A 228 9.46 -6.73 -9.67
C GLU A 228 7.95 -6.91 -9.63
N ASP A 229 7.36 -7.22 -10.79
CA ASP A 229 5.92 -7.50 -10.86
C ASP A 229 5.60 -8.88 -10.29
N ALA A 230 5.39 -8.94 -8.99
CA ALA A 230 4.93 -10.15 -8.32
C ALA A 230 3.50 -10.55 -8.72
N THR A 231 2.72 -9.62 -9.27
CA THR A 231 1.35 -9.89 -9.73
C THR A 231 1.30 -10.58 -11.08
N ASN A 232 2.33 -10.40 -11.92
CA ASN A 232 2.41 -10.80 -13.34
C ASN A 232 1.36 -10.15 -14.26
N PHE A 233 0.66 -9.11 -13.81
CA PHE A 233 -0.40 -8.43 -14.57
C PHE A 233 -0.08 -7.01 -14.97
N ASN A 234 1.06 -6.44 -14.52
CA ASN A 234 1.42 -5.07 -14.84
C ASN A 234 1.88 -4.95 -16.30
N GLN A 235 1.22 -4.07 -17.05
CA GLN A 235 1.51 -3.85 -18.49
C GLN A 235 2.95 -3.39 -18.77
N TYR A 236 3.64 -2.83 -17.78
CA TYR A 236 5.03 -2.39 -17.90
C TYR A 236 6.04 -3.51 -17.66
N GLY A 237 5.60 -4.70 -17.22
CA GLY A 237 6.44 -5.84 -16.87
C GLY A 237 7.23 -5.68 -15.57
N TYR A 238 6.90 -4.68 -14.77
CA TYR A 238 7.39 -4.38 -13.43
C TYR A 238 6.39 -3.45 -12.76
N ILE A 239 6.42 -3.33 -11.45
CA ILE A 239 5.66 -2.33 -10.71
C ILE A 239 6.45 -1.02 -10.72
N PRO A 240 5.97 0.04 -11.40
CA PRO A 240 6.61 1.35 -11.37
C PRO A 240 6.44 2.02 -10.00
N GLU A 241 7.26 3.06 -9.73
CA GLU A 241 6.96 3.98 -8.65
C GLU A 241 5.58 4.58 -8.89
N HIS A 242 4.75 4.57 -7.85
CA HIS A 242 3.37 5.01 -7.95
C HIS A 242 2.89 5.62 -6.64
N LEU A 243 1.94 6.53 -6.72
CA LEU A 243 1.17 6.95 -5.56
C LEU A 243 0.32 5.77 -5.08
N GLN A 244 0.30 5.53 -3.79
CA GLN A 244 -0.54 4.48 -3.25
C GLN A 244 -2.02 4.87 -3.36
N SER A 245 -2.84 3.96 -3.88
CA SER A 245 -4.24 4.20 -4.29
C SER A 245 -5.21 4.51 -3.15
N TYR A 246 -4.80 4.32 -1.90
CA TYR A 246 -5.68 4.51 -0.76
C TYR A 246 -6.08 5.97 -0.50
N PHE A 247 -5.35 6.94 -1.06
CA PHE A 247 -5.64 8.35 -0.97
C PHE A 247 -5.05 9.08 -2.17
N LEU A 248 -5.89 9.44 -3.12
CA LEU A 248 -5.51 10.19 -4.31
C LEU A 248 -6.37 11.43 -4.43
N VAL A 249 -5.74 12.55 -4.74
CA VAL A 249 -6.42 13.80 -5.05
C VAL A 249 -6.12 14.17 -6.48
N ILE A 250 -7.15 14.40 -7.25
CA ILE A 250 -7.10 14.72 -8.66
C ILE A 250 -7.45 16.19 -8.85
N GLU A 251 -6.57 16.93 -9.48
CA GLU A 251 -6.68 18.37 -9.69
C GLU A 251 -7.33 18.71 -11.06
N PRO A 252 -7.79 19.94 -11.27
CA PRO A 252 -8.63 20.30 -12.41
C PRO A 252 -8.03 20.00 -13.79
N LEU A 253 -6.72 20.08 -13.96
CA LEU A 253 -6.10 19.82 -15.26
C LEU A 253 -6.30 18.37 -15.69
N LEU A 254 -6.13 17.44 -14.76
CA LEU A 254 -6.34 16.01 -15.03
C LEU A 254 -7.83 15.69 -15.14
N LEU A 255 -8.69 16.26 -14.26
CA LEU A 255 -10.14 16.03 -14.28
C LEU A 255 -10.82 16.46 -15.58
N ARG A 256 -10.24 17.39 -16.34
CA ARG A 256 -10.80 17.87 -17.63
C ARG A 256 -10.32 17.08 -18.82
N SER A 257 -9.37 16.23 -18.63
CA SER A 257 -8.79 15.48 -19.73
C SER A 257 -9.66 14.30 -20.13
N GLU A 258 -9.73 14.04 -21.43
CA GLU A 258 -10.36 12.84 -21.95
C GLU A 258 -9.63 11.59 -21.43
N GLU A 259 -8.30 11.66 -21.35
CA GLU A 259 -7.44 10.56 -20.92
C GLU A 259 -7.77 10.06 -19.51
N PHE A 260 -8.29 10.95 -18.62
CA PHE A 260 -8.75 10.55 -17.29
C PHE A 260 -9.98 9.65 -17.37
N PHE A 261 -10.97 10.03 -18.15
CA PHE A 261 -12.20 9.24 -18.30
C PHE A 261 -11.95 7.97 -19.11
N ASP A 262 -11.14 8.03 -20.15
CA ASP A 262 -10.77 6.86 -20.94
C ASP A 262 -10.08 5.81 -20.07
N TYR A 263 -9.15 6.22 -19.18
CA TYR A 263 -8.49 5.31 -18.25
C TYR A 263 -9.49 4.54 -17.38
N TRP A 264 -10.49 5.22 -16.83
CA TRP A 264 -11.50 4.59 -15.99
C TRP A 264 -12.52 3.79 -16.78
N ASN A 265 -12.89 4.22 -17.97
CA ASN A 265 -13.80 3.48 -18.84
C ASN A 265 -13.19 2.18 -19.36
N ASP A 266 -11.90 2.18 -19.68
CA ASP A 266 -11.17 1.01 -20.18
C ASP A 266 -10.87 -0.01 -19.06
N LEU A 267 -11.10 0.34 -17.79
CA LEU A 267 -10.91 -0.54 -16.67
C LEU A 267 -11.93 -1.69 -16.72
N THR A 268 -11.44 -2.92 -16.80
CA THR A 268 -12.28 -4.12 -16.75
C THR A 268 -12.29 -4.72 -15.37
N ASP A 269 -13.44 -5.21 -14.93
CA ASP A 269 -13.55 -5.90 -13.65
C ASP A 269 -12.63 -7.12 -13.60
N THR A 270 -12.07 -7.33 -12.45
CA THR A 270 -11.14 -8.43 -12.20
C THR A 270 -11.66 -9.30 -11.07
N ASP A 271 -11.41 -10.58 -11.18
CA ASP A 271 -11.76 -11.61 -10.20
C ASP A 271 -10.67 -11.84 -9.14
N SER A 272 -9.56 -11.11 -9.25
CA SER A 272 -8.37 -11.31 -8.43
C SER A 272 -7.81 -9.96 -7.97
N ARG A 273 -7.45 -9.90 -6.67
CA ARG A 273 -6.81 -8.75 -6.08
C ARG A 273 -5.47 -8.42 -6.76
N ASP A 274 -4.67 -9.43 -7.10
CA ASP A 274 -3.39 -9.25 -7.77
C ASP A 274 -3.57 -8.64 -9.16
N LYS A 275 -4.65 -9.01 -9.88
CA LYS A 275 -5.01 -8.36 -11.15
C LYS A 275 -5.40 -6.90 -10.96
N ALA A 276 -6.18 -6.58 -9.93
CA ALA A 276 -6.58 -5.20 -9.65
C ALA A 276 -5.34 -4.33 -9.32
N ILE A 277 -4.46 -4.82 -8.45
CA ILE A 277 -3.20 -4.14 -8.10
C ILE A 277 -2.30 -3.97 -9.33
N GLY A 278 -2.01 -5.07 -10.04
CA GLY A 278 -1.07 -5.05 -11.17
C GLY A 278 -1.55 -4.26 -12.37
N LYS A 279 -2.84 -4.30 -12.69
CA LYS A 279 -3.38 -3.61 -13.88
C LYS A 279 -3.71 -2.14 -13.63
N TYR A 280 -4.16 -1.78 -12.44
CA TYR A 280 -4.78 -0.47 -12.20
C TYR A 280 -4.07 0.34 -11.12
N GLU A 281 -3.97 -0.15 -9.89
CA GLU A 281 -3.42 0.66 -8.79
C GLU A 281 -1.99 1.11 -9.09
N THR A 282 -1.13 0.17 -9.50
CA THR A 282 0.29 0.42 -9.72
C THR A 282 0.61 1.05 -11.08
N THR A 283 -0.36 1.15 -11.98
CA THR A 283 -0.16 1.71 -13.31
C THR A 283 -0.60 3.17 -13.44
N PHE A 284 -1.57 3.61 -12.62
CA PHE A 284 -2.19 4.94 -12.67
C PHE A 284 -1.16 6.07 -12.73
N THR A 285 -0.27 6.13 -11.77
CA THR A 285 0.72 7.22 -11.68
C THR A 285 1.64 7.26 -12.90
N LYS A 286 2.13 6.10 -13.32
CA LYS A 286 3.00 6.05 -14.50
C LYS A 286 2.27 6.42 -15.77
N TYR A 287 1.05 5.97 -15.97
CA TYR A 287 0.23 6.29 -17.14
C TYR A 287 0.09 7.81 -17.30
N PHE A 288 -0.36 8.51 -16.27
CA PHE A 288 -0.56 9.96 -16.34
C PHE A 288 0.75 10.74 -16.33
N SER A 289 1.78 10.29 -15.64
CA SER A 289 3.11 10.93 -15.70
C SER A 289 3.76 10.85 -17.09
N ASP A 290 3.55 9.74 -17.80
CA ASP A 290 4.01 9.59 -19.19
C ASP A 290 3.28 10.55 -20.16
N LEU A 291 2.04 10.93 -19.81
CA LEU A 291 1.26 11.97 -20.50
C LEU A 291 1.57 13.42 -20.02
N GLY A 292 2.61 13.58 -19.20
CA GLY A 292 3.15 14.88 -18.77
C GLY A 292 2.44 15.53 -17.59
N TYR A 293 1.52 14.85 -16.92
CA TYR A 293 0.91 15.33 -15.69
C TYR A 293 1.90 15.28 -14.53
N ARG A 294 1.82 16.27 -13.63
CA ARG A 294 2.68 16.38 -12.46
C ARG A 294 2.05 15.69 -11.27
N TYR A 295 2.85 14.94 -10.57
CA TYR A 295 2.44 14.26 -9.34
C TYR A 295 3.49 14.36 -8.26
N ASP A 296 3.07 14.22 -7.01
CA ASP A 296 3.93 14.10 -5.86
C ASP A 296 3.18 13.42 -4.71
N ALA A 297 3.91 12.97 -3.69
CA ALA A 297 3.34 12.51 -2.44
C ALA A 297 3.57 13.52 -1.32
N LEU A 298 2.65 13.60 -0.37
CA LEU A 298 2.82 14.42 0.83
C LEU A 298 4.12 14.05 1.55
N VAL A 299 4.34 12.75 1.75
CA VAL A 299 5.54 12.19 2.35
C VAL A 299 6.36 11.51 1.25
N SER A 300 7.46 12.15 0.88
CA SER A 300 8.36 11.67 -0.18
C SER A 300 9.45 10.71 0.31
N GLU A 301 9.68 10.66 1.62
CA GLU A 301 10.71 9.83 2.26
C GLU A 301 10.34 8.33 2.31
N ASN A 302 9.22 7.97 1.73
CA ASN A 302 8.76 6.62 1.79
C ASN A 302 9.60 5.71 0.92
N LYS A 303 10.16 4.72 1.54
CA LYS A 303 10.82 3.61 0.90
C LYS A 303 10.34 2.33 1.57
N ASP A 304 10.31 1.26 0.81
CA ASP A 304 10.08 -0.08 1.32
C ASP A 304 8.75 -0.24 2.08
N SER A 305 7.66 0.26 1.48
CA SER A 305 6.32 0.11 2.06
C SER A 305 6.20 0.62 3.50
N ALA A 306 6.84 1.77 3.80
CA ALA A 306 6.96 2.31 5.16
C ALA A 306 5.61 2.47 5.88
N MET A 307 4.51 2.72 5.14
CA MET A 307 3.16 2.75 5.73
C MET A 307 2.78 1.44 6.43
N TYR A 308 3.36 0.30 6.01
CA TYR A 308 3.09 -1.01 6.60
C TYR A 308 4.02 -1.37 7.76
N ILE A 309 5.28 -0.93 7.70
CA ILE A 309 6.34 -1.37 8.62
C ILE A 309 6.82 -0.28 9.57
N HIS A 310 6.70 1.00 9.18
CA HIS A 310 7.17 2.16 9.95
C HIS A 310 6.07 3.22 10.12
N PRO A 311 4.90 2.87 10.70
CA PRO A 311 3.77 3.80 10.80
C PRO A 311 4.10 5.04 11.66
N LEU A 312 4.87 4.92 12.73
CA LEU A 312 5.30 6.05 13.55
C LEU A 312 6.24 6.99 12.78
N ARG A 313 7.20 6.43 12.04
CA ARG A 313 8.07 7.21 11.18
C ARG A 313 7.28 8.01 10.17
N MET A 314 6.26 7.40 9.56
CA MET A 314 5.39 8.07 8.59
C MET A 314 4.60 9.21 9.21
N LEU A 315 4.07 9.06 10.43
CA LEU A 315 3.41 10.15 11.16
C LEU A 315 4.37 11.31 11.44
N ARG A 316 5.60 11.00 11.91
CA ARG A 316 6.64 12.00 12.15
C ARG A 316 7.10 12.72 10.89
N ALA A 317 7.10 12.04 9.75
CA ALA A 317 7.40 12.62 8.44
C ALA A 317 6.24 13.45 7.86
N GLY A 318 5.09 13.48 8.51
CA GLY A 318 3.96 14.32 8.12
C GLY A 318 2.75 13.60 7.58
N SER A 319 2.73 12.25 7.53
CA SER A 319 1.53 11.50 7.15
C SER A 319 0.38 11.79 8.12
N PRO A 320 -0.83 12.06 7.65
CA PRO A 320 -1.99 12.16 8.51
C PRO A 320 -2.61 10.78 8.84
N LEU A 321 -2.07 9.70 8.29
CA LEU A 321 -2.73 8.39 8.27
C LEU A 321 -1.81 7.28 8.81
N VAL A 322 -2.44 6.29 9.43
CA VAL A 322 -1.82 5.02 9.85
C VAL A 322 -2.48 3.87 9.07
N LYS A 323 -1.68 2.99 8.50
CA LYS A 323 -2.20 1.82 7.79
C LYS A 323 -2.84 0.83 8.77
N TYR A 324 -4.11 0.46 8.55
CA TYR A 324 -4.83 -0.48 9.42
C TYR A 324 -4.06 -1.79 9.64
N THR A 325 -3.52 -2.35 8.56
CA THR A 325 -2.78 -3.61 8.64
C THR A 325 -1.44 -3.51 9.37
N SER A 326 -0.87 -2.31 9.54
CA SER A 326 0.36 -2.14 10.32
C SER A 326 0.17 -2.50 11.79
N LEU A 327 -1.05 -2.33 12.33
CA LEU A 327 -1.38 -2.65 13.72
C LEU A 327 -1.33 -4.15 14.03
N GLN A 328 -1.31 -5.02 13.01
CA GLN A 328 -1.10 -6.46 13.20
C GLN A 328 0.30 -6.79 13.76
N ASN A 329 1.26 -5.89 13.59
CA ASN A 329 2.64 -6.09 14.00
C ASN A 329 2.89 -5.82 15.49
N TYR A 330 1.85 -5.62 16.30
CA TYR A 330 1.93 -5.27 17.72
C TYR A 330 2.58 -6.35 18.61
N ASN A 331 2.48 -7.61 18.20
CA ASN A 331 2.80 -8.77 19.07
C ASN A 331 4.27 -9.14 19.07
N ALA A 332 5.03 -8.68 18.10
CA ALA A 332 6.41 -9.10 17.94
C ALA A 332 7.35 -7.94 18.28
N GLN A 333 8.31 -8.16 19.18
CA GLN A 333 9.47 -7.27 19.25
C GLN A 333 10.14 -7.17 17.87
N GLN A 334 10.05 -8.27 17.11
CA GLN A 334 10.47 -8.34 15.71
C GLN A 334 9.40 -9.08 14.89
N PHE A 335 9.07 -8.56 13.73
CA PHE A 335 8.20 -9.20 12.75
C PHE A 335 8.94 -9.31 11.41
N ARG A 336 8.50 -10.20 10.53
CA ARG A 336 9.14 -10.41 9.23
C ARG A 336 8.36 -9.72 8.12
N TRP A 337 9.05 -8.90 7.33
CA TRP A 337 8.53 -8.27 6.13
C TRP A 337 9.52 -8.44 4.98
N GLN A 338 9.05 -8.93 3.84
CA GLN A 338 9.89 -9.23 2.66
C GLN A 338 11.14 -10.07 2.98
N GLY A 339 11.02 -11.01 3.93
CA GLY A 339 12.12 -11.87 4.36
C GLY A 339 13.08 -11.25 5.37
N LEU A 340 12.94 -9.96 5.69
CA LEU A 340 13.76 -9.26 6.67
C LEU A 340 13.04 -9.16 8.02
N GLU A 341 13.79 -9.31 9.10
CA GLU A 341 13.27 -9.06 10.44
C GLU A 341 13.20 -7.55 10.72
N ARG A 342 12.07 -7.10 11.25
CA ARG A 342 11.79 -5.70 11.58
C ARG A 342 11.33 -5.58 13.02
N ARG A 343 11.70 -4.49 13.67
CA ARG A 343 11.19 -4.15 15.01
C ARG A 343 9.79 -3.53 14.89
N THR A 344 8.90 -3.86 15.83
CA THR A 344 7.59 -3.22 15.89
C THR A 344 7.69 -1.79 16.44
N GLU A 345 6.95 -0.87 15.82
CA GLU A 345 6.79 0.52 16.30
C GLU A 345 5.43 0.73 16.98
N ILE A 346 4.59 -0.30 17.08
CA ILE A 346 3.19 -0.11 17.51
C ILE A 346 3.06 0.43 18.94
N PRO A 347 3.83 -0.03 19.94
CA PRO A 347 3.77 0.58 21.28
C PRO A 347 4.14 2.07 21.28
N ASP A 348 5.19 2.43 20.54
CA ASP A 348 5.66 3.81 20.44
C ASP A 348 4.67 4.66 19.62
N LEU A 349 4.01 4.06 18.61
CA LEU A 349 2.95 4.69 17.84
C LEU A 349 1.75 5.06 18.72
N LEU A 350 1.26 4.13 19.55
CA LEU A 350 0.12 4.38 20.43
C LEU A 350 0.44 5.51 21.41
N ASN A 351 1.62 5.48 22.00
CA ASN A 351 2.08 6.56 22.90
C ASN A 351 2.17 7.91 22.18
N TYR A 352 2.71 7.94 20.95
CA TYR A 352 2.80 9.16 20.14
C TYR A 352 1.41 9.71 19.83
N VAL A 353 0.46 8.88 19.41
CA VAL A 353 -0.91 9.32 19.10
C VAL A 353 -1.57 9.90 20.34
N GLN A 354 -1.42 9.26 21.50
CA GLN A 354 -1.98 9.73 22.77
C GLN A 354 -1.42 11.09 23.21
N MET A 355 -0.13 11.32 23.00
CA MET A 355 0.57 12.49 23.53
C MET A 355 0.65 13.67 22.56
N GLU A 356 0.66 13.41 21.26
CA GLU A 356 1.03 14.39 20.24
C GLU A 356 -0.09 14.65 19.22
N THR A 357 -1.25 14.00 19.36
CA THR A 357 -2.39 14.19 18.43
C THR A 357 -3.72 14.27 19.17
N ASP A 358 -4.74 14.83 18.52
CA ASP A 358 -6.11 14.86 19.04
C ASP A 358 -6.93 13.62 18.63
N TYR A 359 -6.29 12.63 17.98
CA TYR A 359 -6.97 11.42 17.57
C TYR A 359 -7.25 10.49 18.75
N PRO A 360 -8.48 9.94 18.92
CA PRO A 360 -8.79 9.07 20.03
C PRO A 360 -8.00 7.75 19.95
N VAL A 361 -6.96 7.63 20.79
CA VAL A 361 -6.04 6.48 20.79
C VAL A 361 -6.75 5.16 21.06
N GLU A 362 -7.86 5.20 21.79
CA GLU A 362 -8.69 4.04 22.12
C GLU A 362 -9.18 3.30 20.86
N ILE A 363 -9.36 4.00 19.75
CA ILE A 363 -9.72 3.38 18.47
C ILE A 363 -8.59 2.47 17.99
N LEU A 364 -7.34 2.92 18.05
CA LEU A 364 -6.18 2.12 17.68
C LEU A 364 -5.99 0.93 18.65
N GLU A 365 -6.15 1.18 19.95
CA GLU A 365 -6.07 0.14 20.98
C GLU A 365 -7.11 -0.94 20.78
N ASN A 366 -8.36 -0.57 20.47
CA ASN A 366 -9.42 -1.52 20.18
C ASN A 366 -9.12 -2.38 18.93
N ILE A 367 -8.53 -1.79 17.89
CA ILE A 367 -8.09 -2.53 16.71
C ILE A 367 -6.97 -3.52 17.07
N VAL A 368 -5.99 -3.08 17.86
CA VAL A 368 -4.92 -3.95 18.38
C VAL A 368 -5.51 -5.08 19.22
N GLN A 369 -6.50 -4.81 20.09
CA GLN A 369 -7.17 -5.85 20.86
C GLN A 369 -7.97 -6.81 19.96
N LYS A 370 -8.63 -6.31 18.91
CA LYS A 370 -9.27 -7.16 17.89
C LYS A 370 -8.25 -8.11 17.26
N PHE A 371 -7.07 -7.63 16.86
CA PHE A 371 -6.02 -8.50 16.36
C PHE A 371 -5.48 -9.49 17.38
N LYS A 372 -5.47 -9.15 18.67
CA LYS A 372 -5.11 -10.07 19.76
C LYS A 372 -6.17 -11.14 19.97
N SER A 373 -7.45 -10.79 19.88
CA SER A 373 -8.56 -11.71 20.08
C SER A 373 -8.80 -12.65 18.90
N ILE A 374 -8.45 -12.21 17.69
CA ILE A 374 -8.28 -13.11 16.56
C ILE A 374 -7.03 -13.95 16.89
N SER A 375 -7.18 -14.87 17.86
CA SER A 375 -6.22 -15.94 18.00
C SER A 375 -6.21 -16.62 16.64
N ARG A 376 -5.20 -16.31 15.80
CA ARG A 376 -4.80 -17.27 14.81
C ARG A 376 -4.59 -18.52 15.63
N GLU A 377 -5.45 -19.52 15.47
CA GLU A 377 -5.12 -20.85 15.92
C GLU A 377 -3.76 -21.12 15.31
N GLN A 378 -2.71 -20.92 16.12
CA GLN A 378 -1.36 -21.19 15.68
C GLN A 378 -1.31 -22.69 15.47
N TYR A 379 -1.48 -23.10 14.24
CA TYR A 379 -1.30 -24.49 13.88
C TYR A 379 0.01 -24.66 13.15
N ILE A 380 0.62 -25.79 13.40
CA ILE A 380 1.79 -26.21 12.64
C ILE A 380 1.26 -26.88 11.38
N LEU A 381 1.56 -26.29 10.22
CA LEU A 381 1.24 -26.86 8.93
C LEU A 381 2.37 -27.81 8.52
N ILE A 382 2.05 -29.06 8.32
CA ILE A 382 2.94 -30.07 7.76
C ILE A 382 2.45 -30.37 6.33
N ILE A 383 3.26 -30.03 5.33
CA ILE A 383 2.97 -30.33 3.92
C ILE A 383 3.62 -31.68 3.61
N ASP A 384 2.80 -32.69 3.34
CA ASP A 384 3.26 -33.99 2.87
C ASP A 384 3.50 -33.92 1.35
N GLY A 385 4.79 -33.93 0.98
CA GLY A 385 5.25 -33.83 -0.40
C GLY A 385 5.46 -35.17 -1.11
N VAL A 386 5.16 -36.29 -0.44
CA VAL A 386 5.41 -37.60 -1.00
C VAL A 386 4.08 -38.17 -1.52
N GLU A 387 3.97 -38.37 -2.83
CA GLU A 387 3.00 -39.32 -3.36
C GLU A 387 3.22 -40.65 -2.65
N ASN A 388 2.16 -41.28 -2.18
CA ASN A 388 2.12 -42.42 -1.28
C ASN A 388 2.79 -43.72 -1.81
N ILE A 389 3.92 -43.58 -2.50
CA ILE A 389 4.73 -44.69 -3.06
C ILE A 389 5.40 -45.50 -1.95
N ILE A 390 5.68 -44.87 -0.79
CA ILE A 390 6.27 -45.53 0.37
C ILE A 390 5.49 -45.10 1.63
N PRO A 391 4.44 -45.83 2.02
CA PRO A 391 3.60 -45.49 3.18
C PRO A 391 4.37 -45.28 4.49
N GLN A 392 5.51 -45.96 4.66
CA GLN A 392 6.35 -45.83 5.83
C GLN A 392 7.01 -44.43 5.93
N CYS A 393 7.37 -43.78 4.79
CA CYS A 393 7.96 -42.46 4.80
C CYS A 393 6.95 -41.41 5.28
N THR A 394 5.71 -41.46 4.81
CA THR A 394 4.62 -40.60 5.29
C THR A 394 4.38 -40.83 6.78
N ARG A 395 4.34 -42.09 7.22
CA ARG A 395 4.12 -42.39 8.64
C ARG A 395 5.24 -41.83 9.54
N TYR A 396 6.49 -42.09 9.22
CA TYR A 396 7.61 -41.67 10.08
C TYR A 396 7.95 -40.17 9.97
N ARG A 397 7.86 -39.59 8.79
CA ARG A 397 8.25 -38.19 8.56
C ARG A 397 7.13 -37.19 8.80
N VAL A 398 5.90 -37.58 8.61
CA VAL A 398 4.72 -36.70 8.69
C VAL A 398 3.83 -37.06 9.87
N LEU A 399 3.20 -38.24 9.86
CA LEU A 399 2.20 -38.61 10.84
C LEU A 399 2.73 -38.74 12.27
N ASN A 400 3.87 -39.39 12.46
CA ASN A 400 4.47 -39.52 13.79
C ASN A 400 4.90 -38.16 14.35
N LYS A 401 5.39 -37.25 13.51
CA LYS A 401 5.72 -35.88 13.94
C LYS A 401 4.46 -35.10 14.31
N ALA A 402 3.42 -35.21 13.49
CA ALA A 402 2.14 -34.59 13.78
C ALA A 402 1.54 -35.09 15.10
N GLU A 403 1.58 -36.40 15.36
CA GLU A 403 1.14 -36.98 16.63
C GLU A 403 1.96 -36.49 17.82
N GLN A 404 3.29 -36.44 17.68
CA GLN A 404 4.18 -35.91 18.73
C GLN A 404 3.89 -34.44 19.04
N LEU A 405 3.69 -33.61 18.04
CA LEU A 405 3.36 -32.21 18.22
C LEU A 405 1.98 -32.04 18.88
N ARG A 406 0.98 -32.82 18.44
CA ARG A 406 -0.35 -32.82 19.08
C ARG A 406 -0.31 -33.24 20.54
N LYS A 407 0.48 -34.27 20.88
CA LYS A 407 0.70 -34.71 22.27
C LYS A 407 1.36 -33.65 23.15
N ASN A 408 2.12 -32.73 22.55
CA ASN A 408 2.73 -31.59 23.23
C ASN A 408 1.84 -30.32 23.17
N GLY A 409 0.56 -30.42 22.82
CA GLY A 409 -0.42 -29.33 22.88
C GLY A 409 -0.44 -28.42 21.65
N PHE A 410 0.24 -28.76 20.58
CA PHE A 410 0.17 -27.97 19.34
C PHE A 410 -0.99 -28.41 18.46
N THR A 411 -1.71 -27.45 17.89
CA THR A 411 -2.65 -27.73 16.80
C THR A 411 -1.85 -28.00 15.52
N VAL A 412 -2.10 -29.14 14.85
CA VAL A 412 -1.34 -29.55 13.66
C VAL A 412 -2.29 -29.88 12.53
N LYS A 413 -2.13 -29.20 11.40
CA LYS A 413 -2.74 -29.56 10.12
C LYS A 413 -1.73 -30.29 9.25
N VAL A 414 -2.17 -31.37 8.63
CA VAL A 414 -1.39 -32.11 7.63
C VAL A 414 -2.14 -31.99 6.30
N VAL A 415 -1.47 -31.49 5.27
CA VAL A 415 -2.03 -31.29 3.94
C VAL A 415 -1.12 -31.92 2.91
N ASN A 416 -1.67 -32.61 1.92
CA ASN A 416 -0.88 -33.13 0.81
C ASN A 416 -0.47 -31.97 -0.12
N VAL A 417 0.73 -32.04 -0.69
CA VAL A 417 1.25 -31.00 -1.59
C VAL A 417 0.35 -30.77 -2.82
N SER A 418 -0.34 -31.82 -3.26
CA SER A 418 -1.29 -31.72 -4.39
C SER A 418 -2.59 -30.98 -4.04
N GLU A 419 -2.92 -30.89 -2.75
CA GLU A 419 -4.10 -30.19 -2.22
C GLU A 419 -3.74 -28.85 -1.56
N PHE A 420 -2.46 -28.53 -1.54
CA PHE A 420 -1.96 -27.33 -0.86
C PHE A 420 -2.18 -26.09 -1.71
N GLU A 421 -3.02 -25.19 -1.22
CA GLU A 421 -3.16 -23.82 -1.73
C GLU A 421 -2.38 -22.85 -0.85
N ILE A 422 -1.65 -21.92 -1.46
CA ILE A 422 -0.86 -20.89 -0.74
C ILE A 422 -1.73 -20.06 0.22
N SER A 423 -3.02 -19.93 -0.08
CA SER A 423 -4.02 -19.30 0.79
C SER A 423 -4.15 -19.97 2.16
N GLN A 424 -3.83 -21.25 2.25
CA GLN A 424 -3.88 -22.02 3.51
C GLN A 424 -2.66 -21.80 4.42
N ALA A 425 -1.60 -21.19 3.90
CA ALA A 425 -0.37 -20.88 4.65
C ALA A 425 -0.37 -19.43 5.20
N ARG A 426 -1.38 -18.66 4.85
CA ARG A 426 -1.60 -17.29 5.32
C ARG A 426 -2.73 -17.32 6.35
#